data_31f3825149f6cadf0db2b272aa840291
#
_entry.id   31f3825149f6cadf0db2b272aa840291
#
_cell.length_a   1.000
_cell.length_b   1.000
_cell.length_c   1.000
_cell.angle_alpha   90.00
_cell.angle_beta   90.00
_cell.angle_gamma   90.00
#
_symmetry.space_group_name_H-M   'P 1'
#
loop_
_entity.id
_entity.type
_entity.pdbx_description
1 polymer ?
#
loop_
_entity_poly.entity_id
_entity_poly.type
_entity_poly.pdbx_seq_one_letter_code
_entity_poly.pdbx_strand_id
1 'polypeptide(L)'
;DNIGLVIIDEEHDSSYYSQTKPKYSTKDIAAYICKEANAVLVLGSATPEISTYNKAINGNVELFEMKKRAANAKLPEIEIVDLRDDRIMGNTSNISLKLKAAIEENIKNKEQTILFLNKRGYNSYLTCKQCGYVFNCPNCDVAMTYHKSNNLLLCHYCSHVERKFDICPKCGASEISSYNLGTEKLEEELKELFPTISVLRMDADTTVARDSQQKILDEFKNNNVDVLIGTQMISKGHDMPNVTLVGIIGTDALLAMNDFSASERAFSNIFQVSGRAGRSTKSGRVLIQTSDTENYIIKAVENNSYIDFFEKEIEYRKTFGYPPFI
;
A
#
# COMPACT_ATOMS: atom_id res chain seq x y z
N ASP A 1 6.84 -24.51 -30.37
CA ASP A 1 7.37 -23.14 -30.45
C ASP A 1 8.70 -23.11 -29.72
N ASN A 2 9.70 -22.44 -30.32
CA ASN A 2 11.05 -22.40 -29.77
C ASN A 2 11.18 -21.21 -28.82
N ILE A 3 10.81 -21.38 -27.52
CA ILE A 3 10.89 -20.36 -26.49
C ILE A 3 12.34 -20.32 -25.99
N GLY A 4 13.00 -19.15 -26.06
CA GLY A 4 14.35 -18.94 -25.52
C GLY A 4 14.38 -18.08 -24.24
N LEU A 5 13.35 -17.27 -24.02
CA LEU A 5 13.27 -16.34 -22.90
C LEU A 5 11.82 -16.10 -22.50
N VAL A 6 11.57 -16.09 -21.19
CA VAL A 6 10.31 -15.61 -20.56
C VAL A 6 10.66 -14.52 -19.56
N ILE A 7 9.98 -13.38 -19.63
CA ILE A 7 10.14 -12.26 -18.69
C ILE A 7 8.83 -12.03 -17.97
N ILE A 8 8.88 -11.97 -16.63
CA ILE A 8 7.76 -11.57 -15.77
C ILE A 8 8.17 -10.27 -15.07
N ASP A 9 7.59 -9.16 -15.51
CA ASP A 9 7.79 -7.86 -14.88
C ASP A 9 6.83 -7.70 -13.70
N GLU A 10 7.24 -6.95 -12.66
CA GLU A 10 6.49 -6.79 -11.40
C GLU A 10 6.04 -8.14 -10.81
N GLU A 11 7.00 -9.08 -10.69
CA GLU A 11 6.75 -10.50 -10.38
C GLU A 11 5.97 -10.73 -9.06
N HIS A 12 5.98 -9.74 -8.17
CA HIS A 12 5.24 -9.74 -6.90
C HIS A 12 3.73 -9.43 -7.07
N ASP A 13 3.28 -9.07 -8.30
CA ASP A 13 1.86 -8.71 -8.51
C ASP A 13 0.94 -9.91 -8.31
N SER A 14 -0.09 -9.71 -7.49
CA SER A 14 -1.09 -10.74 -7.18
C SER A 14 -1.87 -11.24 -8.41
N SER A 15 -1.83 -10.54 -9.55
CA SER A 15 -2.45 -10.99 -10.81
C SER A 15 -1.79 -12.24 -11.39
N TYR A 16 -0.56 -12.54 -10.98
CA TYR A 16 0.14 -13.77 -11.37
C TYR A 16 -0.31 -15.02 -10.59
N TYR A 17 -1.24 -14.87 -9.66
CA TYR A 17 -1.83 -15.96 -8.89
C TYR A 17 -3.32 -16.12 -9.20
N SER A 18 -3.74 -17.30 -9.70
CA SER A 18 -5.15 -17.60 -9.88
C SER A 18 -5.82 -17.86 -8.54
N GLN A 19 -6.82 -17.04 -8.20
CA GLN A 19 -7.67 -17.23 -7.00
C GLN A 19 -8.83 -18.20 -7.25
N THR A 20 -9.18 -18.44 -8.52
CA THR A 20 -10.23 -19.38 -8.94
C THR A 20 -9.66 -20.74 -9.27
N LYS A 21 -10.50 -21.78 -9.24
CA LYS A 21 -10.07 -23.14 -9.65
C LYS A 21 -9.95 -23.24 -11.18
N PRO A 22 -8.86 -23.83 -11.71
CA PRO A 22 -7.70 -24.32 -10.98
C PRO A 22 -6.81 -23.21 -10.43
N LYS A 23 -6.35 -23.36 -9.18
CA LYS A 23 -5.38 -22.43 -8.58
C LYS A 23 -3.98 -22.71 -9.17
N TYR A 24 -3.32 -21.69 -9.63
CA TYR A 24 -1.94 -21.80 -10.16
C TYR A 24 -1.16 -20.50 -9.93
N SER A 25 0.15 -20.61 -9.97
CA SER A 25 1.10 -19.51 -10.04
C SER A 25 1.64 -19.41 -11.47
N THR A 26 1.54 -18.23 -12.08
CA THR A 26 2.15 -17.98 -13.39
C THR A 26 3.66 -18.17 -13.36
N LYS A 27 4.31 -17.82 -12.25
CA LYS A 27 5.77 -18.02 -12.08
C LYS A 27 6.16 -19.50 -12.13
N ASP A 28 5.40 -20.37 -11.45
CA ASP A 28 5.68 -21.80 -11.43
C ASP A 28 5.46 -22.43 -12.81
N ILE A 29 4.41 -22.02 -13.52
CA ILE A 29 4.16 -22.46 -14.91
C ILE A 29 5.27 -21.96 -15.82
N ALA A 30 5.67 -20.69 -15.71
CA ALA A 30 6.76 -20.13 -16.52
C ALA A 30 8.09 -20.85 -16.24
N ALA A 31 8.40 -21.16 -14.99
CA ALA A 31 9.59 -21.92 -14.62
C ALA A 31 9.57 -23.33 -15.22
N TYR A 32 8.41 -24.02 -15.19
CA TYR A 32 8.25 -25.32 -15.82
C TYR A 32 8.46 -25.25 -17.34
N ILE A 33 7.81 -24.29 -18.03
CA ILE A 33 7.94 -24.10 -19.48
C ILE A 33 9.40 -23.79 -19.85
N CYS A 34 10.07 -22.92 -19.11
CA CYS A 34 11.49 -22.58 -19.37
C CYS A 34 12.40 -23.79 -19.19
N LYS A 35 12.15 -24.62 -18.18
CA LYS A 35 12.91 -25.85 -17.95
C LYS A 35 12.75 -26.83 -19.10
N GLU A 36 11.53 -27.07 -19.57
CA GLU A 36 11.24 -27.98 -20.69
C GLU A 36 11.82 -27.47 -22.02
N ALA A 37 11.81 -26.16 -22.25
CA ALA A 37 12.30 -25.50 -23.45
C ALA A 37 13.81 -25.18 -23.43
N ASN A 38 14.51 -25.44 -22.32
CA ASN A 38 15.87 -24.98 -22.05
C ASN A 38 16.00 -23.44 -22.24
N ALA A 39 15.02 -22.70 -21.76
CA ALA A 39 14.90 -21.25 -21.87
C ALA A 39 15.26 -20.57 -20.54
N VAL A 40 15.52 -19.27 -20.59
CA VAL A 40 15.80 -18.44 -19.42
C VAL A 40 14.50 -17.83 -18.91
N LEU A 41 14.28 -17.86 -17.57
CA LEU A 41 13.23 -17.11 -16.89
C LEU A 41 13.84 -15.90 -16.18
N VAL A 42 13.34 -14.70 -16.47
CA VAL A 42 13.72 -13.45 -15.81
C VAL A 42 12.53 -12.93 -15.02
N LEU A 43 12.73 -12.71 -13.72
CA LEU A 43 11.75 -12.10 -12.82
C LEU A 43 12.24 -10.69 -12.46
N GLY A 44 11.44 -9.68 -12.79
CA GLY A 44 11.76 -8.28 -12.53
C GLY A 44 10.87 -7.69 -11.46
N SER A 45 11.44 -6.98 -10.47
CA SER A 45 10.69 -6.23 -9.45
C SER A 45 11.56 -5.22 -8.72
N ALA A 46 10.98 -4.10 -8.31
CA ALA A 46 11.59 -3.18 -7.33
C ALA A 46 11.38 -3.67 -5.89
N THR A 47 10.34 -4.49 -5.68
CA THR A 47 9.94 -5.07 -4.39
C THR A 47 9.67 -6.57 -4.61
N PRO A 48 10.72 -7.38 -4.84
CA PRO A 48 10.54 -8.79 -5.14
C PRO A 48 9.77 -9.52 -4.04
N GLU A 49 9.07 -10.58 -4.40
CA GLU A 49 8.38 -11.42 -3.43
C GLU A 49 9.37 -12.05 -2.46
N ILE A 50 9.02 -12.08 -1.17
CA ILE A 50 9.89 -12.64 -0.10
C ILE A 50 10.40 -14.04 -0.45
N SER A 51 9.53 -14.89 -0.99
CA SER A 51 9.89 -16.25 -1.40
C SER A 51 10.90 -16.27 -2.57
N THR A 52 10.74 -15.38 -3.54
CA THR A 52 11.64 -15.26 -4.69
C THR A 52 13.00 -14.71 -4.26
N TYR A 53 13.01 -13.65 -3.46
CA TYR A 53 14.26 -13.05 -2.97
C TYR A 53 15.02 -14.00 -2.03
N ASN A 54 14.31 -14.74 -1.18
CA ASN A 54 14.92 -15.77 -0.32
C ASN A 54 15.58 -16.89 -1.14
N LYS A 55 14.97 -17.32 -2.27
CA LYS A 55 15.60 -18.28 -3.19
C LYS A 55 16.89 -17.70 -3.80
N ALA A 56 16.91 -16.41 -4.13
CA ALA A 56 18.08 -15.75 -4.70
C ALA A 56 19.23 -15.65 -3.70
N ILE A 57 18.96 -15.23 -2.45
CA ILE A 57 19.99 -15.17 -1.40
C ILE A 57 20.58 -16.55 -1.10
N ASN A 58 19.76 -17.61 -1.16
CA ASN A 58 20.22 -18.99 -0.95
C ASN A 58 20.88 -19.62 -2.19
N GLY A 59 21.09 -18.85 -3.26
CA GLY A 59 21.78 -19.31 -4.48
C GLY A 59 20.97 -20.23 -5.39
N ASN A 60 19.64 -20.34 -5.17
CA ASN A 60 18.75 -21.13 -6.02
C ASN A 60 18.34 -20.40 -7.31
N VAL A 61 18.46 -19.08 -7.30
CA VAL A 61 18.20 -18.18 -8.43
C VAL A 61 19.30 -17.13 -8.44
N GLU A 62 19.78 -16.76 -9.63
CA GLU A 62 20.80 -15.72 -9.77
C GLU A 62 20.19 -14.33 -9.54
N LEU A 63 20.85 -13.49 -8.72
CA LEU A 63 20.38 -12.16 -8.37
C LEU A 63 21.16 -11.09 -9.13
N PHE A 64 20.44 -10.26 -9.88
CA PHE A 64 20.99 -9.08 -10.53
C PHE A 64 20.39 -7.80 -9.91
N GLU A 65 21.22 -7.01 -9.26
CA GLU A 65 20.79 -5.74 -8.65
C GLU A 65 21.07 -4.56 -9.57
N MET A 66 20.01 -3.84 -9.94
CA MET A 66 20.09 -2.58 -10.68
C MET A 66 20.18 -1.39 -9.71
N LYS A 67 21.41 -1.00 -9.32
CA LYS A 67 21.65 0.04 -8.30
C LYS A 67 21.51 1.48 -8.82
N LYS A 68 21.53 1.70 -10.12
CA LYS A 68 21.44 3.03 -10.73
C LYS A 68 20.04 3.28 -11.28
N ARG A 69 19.45 4.40 -10.92
CA ARG A 69 18.18 4.85 -11.51
C ARG A 69 18.39 5.37 -12.93
N ALA A 70 17.41 5.15 -13.79
CA ALA A 70 17.37 5.79 -15.10
C ALA A 70 17.33 7.33 -14.94
N ALA A 71 18.01 8.04 -15.84
CA ALA A 71 18.02 9.51 -15.92
C ALA A 71 18.49 10.24 -14.64
N ASN A 72 19.25 9.60 -13.74
CA ASN A 72 19.74 10.20 -12.47
C ASN A 72 18.61 10.83 -11.61
N ALA A 73 17.39 10.32 -11.69
CA ALA A 73 16.26 10.81 -10.91
C ALA A 73 16.55 10.68 -9.40
N LYS A 74 16.32 11.77 -8.66
CA LYS A 74 16.45 11.78 -7.20
C LYS A 74 15.35 10.97 -6.56
N LEU A 75 15.65 10.37 -5.41
CA LEU A 75 14.62 9.77 -4.56
C LEU A 75 13.71 10.86 -4.00
N PRO A 76 12.40 10.62 -3.87
CA PRO A 76 11.54 11.54 -3.15
C PRO A 76 11.93 11.58 -1.67
N GLU A 77 11.72 12.71 -1.04
CA GLU A 77 11.79 12.83 0.41
C GLU A 77 10.57 12.19 1.04
N ILE A 78 10.78 11.18 1.88
CA ILE A 78 9.70 10.46 2.56
C ILE A 78 9.63 10.93 4.00
N GLU A 79 8.45 11.33 4.42
CA GLU A 79 8.20 11.82 5.76
C GLU A 79 7.00 11.11 6.39
N ILE A 80 7.16 10.65 7.62
CA ILE A 80 6.11 10.04 8.41
C ILE A 80 5.36 11.12 9.19
N VAL A 81 4.04 11.10 9.10
CA VAL A 81 3.15 12.01 9.84
C VAL A 81 2.42 11.22 10.90
N ASP A 82 2.66 11.56 12.18
CA ASP A 82 1.99 10.94 13.31
C ASP A 82 0.57 11.47 13.46
N LEU A 83 -0.42 10.64 13.18
CA LEU A 83 -1.82 11.01 13.31
C LEU A 83 -2.26 11.22 14.77
N ARG A 84 -1.49 10.77 15.76
CA ARG A 84 -1.79 11.00 17.18
C ARG A 84 -1.60 12.46 17.53
N ASP A 85 -0.54 13.09 17.01
CA ASP A 85 -0.27 14.52 17.21
C ASP A 85 -1.37 15.39 16.60
N ASP A 86 -1.80 15.05 15.38
CA ASP A 86 -2.92 15.71 14.71
C ASP A 86 -4.21 15.68 15.54
N ARG A 87 -4.50 14.54 16.15
CA ARG A 87 -5.69 14.37 17.01
C ARG A 87 -5.59 15.17 18.31
N ILE A 88 -4.40 15.26 18.90
CA ILE A 88 -4.15 16.12 20.09
C ILE A 88 -4.40 17.59 19.72
N MET A 89 -4.08 18.01 18.50
CA MET A 89 -4.36 19.36 17.99
C MET A 89 -5.83 19.57 17.58
N GLY A 90 -6.71 18.56 17.77
CA GLY A 90 -8.14 18.62 17.47
C GLY A 90 -8.49 18.33 16.00
N ASN A 91 -7.55 17.87 15.18
CA ASN A 91 -7.84 17.46 13.82
C ASN A 91 -8.55 16.09 13.79
N THR A 92 -9.82 16.08 13.40
CA THR A 92 -10.64 14.85 13.23
C THR A 92 -10.72 14.37 11.79
N SER A 93 -10.11 15.12 10.85
CA SER A 93 -10.02 14.80 9.43
C SER A 93 -9.17 13.53 9.18
N ASN A 94 -9.44 12.85 8.06
CA ASN A 94 -8.55 11.79 7.56
C ASN A 94 -7.30 12.37 6.88
N ILE A 95 -7.29 13.68 6.61
CA ILE A 95 -6.17 14.42 6.04
C ILE A 95 -5.47 15.17 7.17
N SER A 96 -4.21 14.83 7.42
CA SER A 96 -3.41 15.50 8.45
C SER A 96 -3.20 16.98 8.14
N LEU A 97 -2.96 17.78 9.17
CA LEU A 97 -2.66 19.22 9.02
C LEU A 97 -1.46 19.43 8.08
N LYS A 98 -0.46 18.57 8.18
CA LYS A 98 0.73 18.63 7.34
C LYS A 98 0.44 18.29 5.88
N LEU A 99 -0.36 17.23 5.63
CA LEU A 99 -0.77 16.87 4.27
C LEU A 99 -1.67 17.95 3.66
N LYS A 100 -2.59 18.52 4.46
CA LYS A 100 -3.42 19.66 4.04
C LYS A 100 -2.57 20.84 3.59
N ALA A 101 -1.58 21.24 4.38
CA ALA A 101 -0.67 22.35 4.02
C ALA A 101 0.14 22.04 2.75
N ALA A 102 0.62 20.81 2.58
CA ALA A 102 1.36 20.39 1.39
C ALA A 102 0.47 20.38 0.12
N ILE A 103 -0.79 19.97 0.22
CA ILE A 103 -1.76 20.05 -0.90
C ILE A 103 -2.02 21.50 -1.26
N GLU A 104 -2.21 22.38 -0.27
CA GLU A 104 -2.41 23.81 -0.51
C GLU A 104 -1.22 24.46 -1.24
N GLU A 105 0.00 24.08 -0.86
CA GLU A 105 1.23 24.50 -1.52
C GLU A 105 1.28 24.04 -2.99
N ASN A 106 0.96 22.77 -3.26
CA ASN A 106 0.92 22.22 -4.62
C ASN A 106 -0.11 22.93 -5.50
N ILE A 107 -1.31 23.22 -4.97
CA ILE A 107 -2.34 23.97 -5.70
C ILE A 107 -1.81 25.35 -6.10
N LYS A 108 -1.17 26.08 -5.17
CA LYS A 108 -0.57 27.40 -5.44
C LYS A 108 0.52 27.34 -6.50
N ASN A 109 1.31 26.29 -6.49
CA ASN A 109 2.40 26.05 -7.42
C ASN A 109 1.96 25.44 -8.77
N LYS A 110 0.67 25.12 -8.94
CA LYS A 110 0.11 24.36 -10.08
C LYS A 110 0.82 23.02 -10.29
N GLU A 111 1.10 22.36 -9.19
CA GLU A 111 1.69 21.03 -9.14
C GLU A 111 0.63 20.00 -8.74
N GLN A 112 0.85 18.76 -9.14
CA GLN A 112 -0.14 17.70 -8.96
C GLN A 112 0.15 16.86 -7.73
N THR A 113 -0.91 16.38 -7.10
CA THR A 113 -0.86 15.51 -5.93
C THR A 113 -1.50 14.16 -6.22
N ILE A 114 -0.89 13.09 -5.77
CA ILE A 114 -1.51 11.76 -5.69
C ILE A 114 -1.88 11.49 -4.23
N LEU A 115 -3.12 11.09 -3.98
CA LEU A 115 -3.55 10.53 -2.70
C LEU A 115 -3.82 9.05 -2.86
N PHE A 116 -2.97 8.25 -2.25
CA PHE A 116 -3.11 6.80 -2.24
C PHE A 116 -3.92 6.35 -1.04
N LEU A 117 -4.98 5.61 -1.32
CA LEU A 117 -5.81 4.97 -0.31
C LEU A 117 -5.94 3.48 -0.63
N ASN A 118 -5.57 2.61 0.30
CA ASN A 118 -5.79 1.18 0.09
C ASN A 118 -7.24 0.79 0.44
N LYS A 119 -8.06 0.59 -0.60
CA LYS A 119 -9.49 0.21 -0.46
C LYS A 119 -9.70 -1.30 -0.28
N ARG A 120 -8.67 -2.15 -0.37
CA ARG A 120 -8.85 -3.61 -0.27
C ARG A 120 -8.93 -4.08 1.18
N GLY A 121 -10.18 -4.31 1.65
CA GLY A 121 -10.50 -4.98 2.88
C GLY A 121 -11.99 -4.81 3.20
N TYR A 122 -12.84 -5.78 2.84
CA TYR A 122 -14.24 -5.85 3.27
C TYR A 122 -14.39 -6.05 4.78
N ASN A 123 -13.29 -6.26 5.49
CA ASN A 123 -13.32 -6.51 6.91
C ASN A 123 -13.17 -5.17 7.65
N SER A 124 -14.27 -4.67 8.18
CA SER A 124 -14.21 -3.56 9.12
C SER A 124 -13.53 -4.05 10.39
N TYR A 125 -12.43 -3.41 10.78
CA TYR A 125 -11.81 -3.61 12.09
C TYR A 125 -12.08 -2.39 12.96
N LEU A 126 -11.95 -2.54 14.27
CA LEU A 126 -12.11 -1.42 15.21
C LEU A 126 -10.77 -0.76 15.48
N THR A 127 -10.81 0.57 15.57
CA THR A 127 -9.67 1.37 16.02
C THR A 127 -10.13 2.38 17.07
N CYS A 128 -9.25 2.69 18.00
CA CYS A 128 -9.42 3.83 18.87
C CYS A 128 -9.05 5.10 18.09
N LYS A 129 -9.98 6.05 18.00
CA LYS A 129 -9.74 7.32 17.31
C LYS A 129 -8.68 8.18 18.00
N GLN A 130 -8.49 8.04 19.31
CA GLN A 130 -7.55 8.87 20.05
C GLN A 130 -6.12 8.39 19.95
N CYS A 131 -5.84 7.08 20.10
CA CYS A 131 -4.48 6.56 20.16
C CYS A 131 -4.09 5.62 18.99
N GLY A 132 -5.01 5.38 18.04
CA GLY A 132 -4.77 4.50 16.91
C GLY A 132 -4.76 3.00 17.25
N TYR A 133 -5.04 2.60 18.50
CA TYR A 133 -5.03 1.20 18.92
C TYR A 133 -5.96 0.35 18.02
N VAL A 134 -5.42 -0.71 17.43
CA VAL A 134 -6.16 -1.71 16.67
C VAL A 134 -6.49 -2.87 17.59
N PHE A 135 -7.73 -3.38 17.52
CA PHE A 135 -8.19 -4.50 18.35
C PHE A 135 -7.73 -5.82 17.72
N ASN A 136 -6.56 -6.29 18.14
CA ASN A 136 -5.95 -7.53 17.67
C ASN A 136 -6.44 -8.75 18.46
N CYS A 137 -6.40 -9.91 17.81
CA CYS A 137 -6.67 -11.19 18.43
C CYS A 137 -5.55 -11.54 19.43
N PRO A 138 -5.87 -11.89 20.69
CA PRO A 138 -4.86 -12.21 21.69
C PRO A 138 -4.06 -13.48 21.39
N ASN A 139 -4.59 -14.37 20.52
CA ASN A 139 -3.93 -15.62 20.16
C ASN A 139 -3.07 -15.53 18.89
N CYS A 140 -3.43 -14.64 17.97
CA CYS A 140 -2.84 -14.59 16.62
C CYS A 140 -2.17 -13.26 16.30
N ASP A 141 -2.36 -12.26 17.16
CA ASP A 141 -1.89 -10.88 16.99
C ASP A 141 -2.27 -10.21 15.63
N VAL A 142 -3.39 -10.66 15.05
CA VAL A 142 -3.97 -10.08 13.83
C VAL A 142 -5.21 -9.27 14.17
N ALA A 143 -5.50 -8.22 13.44
CA ALA A 143 -6.70 -7.41 13.65
C ALA A 143 -7.97 -8.27 13.54
N MET A 144 -8.88 -8.14 14.50
CA MET A 144 -10.15 -8.86 14.47
C MET A 144 -11.17 -8.15 13.59
N THR A 145 -11.93 -8.94 12.83
CA THR A 145 -13.03 -8.42 12.00
C THR A 145 -14.22 -8.04 12.87
N TYR A 146 -14.70 -6.81 12.73
CA TYR A 146 -15.89 -6.34 13.41
C TYR A 146 -17.16 -6.62 12.60
N HIS A 147 -18.04 -7.42 13.18
CA HIS A 147 -19.36 -7.73 12.63
C HIS A 147 -20.43 -6.81 13.25
N LYS A 148 -20.84 -5.79 12.50
CA LYS A 148 -21.79 -4.77 12.97
C LYS A 148 -23.18 -5.38 13.33
N SER A 149 -23.59 -6.46 12.66
CA SER A 149 -24.91 -7.09 12.86
C SER A 149 -25.10 -7.69 14.25
N ASN A 150 -24.03 -8.20 14.86
CA ASN A 150 -24.06 -8.87 16.17
C ASN A 150 -23.15 -8.20 17.20
N ASN A 151 -22.49 -7.11 16.82
CA ASN A 151 -21.58 -6.33 17.67
C ASN A 151 -20.39 -7.15 18.23
N LEU A 152 -19.88 -8.09 17.40
CA LEU A 152 -18.78 -8.98 17.75
C LEU A 152 -17.53 -8.69 16.94
N LEU A 153 -16.38 -8.98 17.56
CA LEU A 153 -15.06 -9.08 16.95
C LEU A 153 -14.73 -10.55 16.74
N LEU A 154 -14.38 -10.94 15.54
CA LEU A 154 -14.05 -12.32 15.15
C LEU A 154 -12.65 -12.38 14.54
N CYS A 155 -11.83 -13.28 15.05
CA CYS A 155 -10.58 -13.68 14.41
C CYS A 155 -10.85 -14.79 13.39
N HIS A 156 -10.59 -14.54 12.12
CA HIS A 156 -10.78 -15.55 11.06
C HIS A 156 -9.67 -16.62 11.00
N TYR A 157 -8.59 -16.48 11.81
CA TYR A 157 -7.54 -17.49 11.91
C TYR A 157 -7.83 -18.57 12.95
N CYS A 158 -8.18 -18.17 14.17
CA CYS A 158 -8.40 -19.10 15.27
C CYS A 158 -9.85 -19.15 15.75
N SER A 159 -10.75 -18.42 15.08
CA SER A 159 -12.18 -18.33 15.47
C SER A 159 -12.42 -17.74 16.87
N HIS A 160 -11.42 -17.04 17.44
CA HIS A 160 -11.59 -16.33 18.69
C HIS A 160 -12.63 -15.23 18.52
N VAL A 161 -13.54 -15.06 19.49
CA VAL A 161 -14.64 -14.10 19.47
C VAL A 161 -14.60 -13.26 20.72
N GLU A 162 -14.73 -11.94 20.54
CA GLU A 162 -14.90 -10.97 21.63
C GLU A 162 -16.07 -10.04 21.35
N ARG A 163 -16.62 -9.45 22.40
CA ARG A 163 -17.60 -8.36 22.25
C ARG A 163 -16.88 -7.06 21.91
N LYS A 164 -17.57 -6.17 21.19
CA LYS A 164 -17.07 -4.83 20.98
C LYS A 164 -16.73 -4.17 22.31
N PHE A 165 -15.57 -3.55 22.39
CA PHE A 165 -15.14 -2.76 23.53
C PHE A 165 -15.79 -1.38 23.51
N ASP A 166 -16.22 -0.88 24.64
CA ASP A 166 -16.75 0.48 24.79
C ASP A 166 -15.64 1.47 25.16
N ILE A 167 -14.55 0.96 25.72
CA ILE A 167 -13.39 1.75 26.17
C ILE A 167 -12.12 1.13 25.59
N CYS A 168 -11.22 1.98 25.09
CA CYS A 168 -9.94 1.56 24.58
C CYS A 168 -9.05 0.98 25.69
N PRO A 169 -8.56 -0.26 25.58
CA PRO A 169 -7.71 -0.87 26.61
C PRO A 169 -6.35 -0.20 26.75
N LYS A 170 -5.90 0.56 25.73
CA LYS A 170 -4.60 1.24 25.74
C LYS A 170 -4.64 2.63 26.36
N CYS A 171 -5.66 3.44 26.06
CA CYS A 171 -5.70 4.85 26.49
C CYS A 171 -6.95 5.26 27.29
N GLY A 172 -7.90 4.34 27.49
CA GLY A 172 -9.14 4.63 28.25
C GLY A 172 -10.19 5.45 27.51
N ALA A 173 -9.97 5.84 26.26
CA ALA A 173 -10.93 6.62 25.48
C ALA A 173 -12.15 5.78 25.05
N SER A 174 -13.32 6.41 24.97
CA SER A 174 -14.56 5.78 24.49
C SER A 174 -14.78 5.89 22.99
N GLU A 175 -13.94 6.61 22.27
CA GLU A 175 -14.07 6.84 20.82
C GLU A 175 -13.51 5.68 20.00
N ILE A 176 -14.24 4.57 19.97
CA ILE A 176 -13.93 3.39 19.19
C ILE A 176 -14.83 3.34 17.95
N SER A 177 -14.26 3.29 16.79
CA SER A 177 -14.99 3.22 15.52
C SER A 177 -14.41 2.19 14.57
N SER A 178 -15.26 1.70 13.65
CA SER A 178 -14.78 0.94 12.51
C SER A 178 -14.09 1.88 11.52
N TYR A 179 -12.89 1.50 11.11
CA TYR A 179 -12.23 2.21 10.02
C TYR A 179 -12.95 1.90 8.70
N ASN A 180 -13.50 2.91 8.08
CA ASN A 180 -14.23 2.79 6.81
C ASN A 180 -14.04 4.07 6.00
N LEU A 181 -12.82 4.26 5.48
CA LEU A 181 -12.51 5.35 4.57
C LEU A 181 -12.52 4.82 3.13
N GLY A 182 -13.41 5.36 2.30
CA GLY A 182 -13.46 5.11 0.85
C GLY A 182 -12.91 6.30 0.07
N THR A 183 -12.58 6.06 -1.20
CA THR A 183 -12.12 7.10 -2.12
C THR A 183 -13.16 8.21 -2.32
N GLU A 184 -14.45 7.87 -2.31
CA GLU A 184 -15.57 8.81 -2.41
C GLU A 184 -15.61 9.76 -1.20
N LYS A 185 -15.58 9.20 0.01
CA LYS A 185 -15.54 10.01 1.23
C LYS A 185 -14.30 10.91 1.31
N LEU A 186 -13.16 10.43 0.82
CA LEU A 186 -11.94 11.24 0.77
C LEU A 186 -12.06 12.38 -0.25
N GLU A 187 -12.74 12.16 -1.38
CA GLU A 187 -13.05 13.21 -2.36
C GLU A 187 -13.97 14.27 -1.77
N GLU A 188 -15.04 13.87 -1.07
CA GLU A 188 -15.95 14.79 -0.38
C GLU A 188 -15.18 15.65 0.62
N GLU A 189 -14.37 15.03 1.47
CA GLU A 189 -13.57 15.71 2.48
C GLU A 189 -12.56 16.72 1.86
N LEU A 190 -11.93 16.37 0.73
CA LEU A 190 -11.07 17.30 -0.01
C LEU A 190 -11.82 18.51 -0.55
N LYS A 191 -13.03 18.31 -1.09
CA LYS A 191 -13.87 19.40 -1.62
C LYS A 191 -14.39 20.33 -0.51
N GLU A 192 -14.61 19.79 0.70
CA GLU A 192 -14.94 20.59 1.87
C GLU A 192 -13.73 21.44 2.34
N LEU A 193 -12.53 20.86 2.34
CA LEU A 193 -11.31 21.56 2.72
C LEU A 193 -10.84 22.59 1.70
N PHE A 194 -11.07 22.32 0.41
CA PHE A 194 -10.63 23.10 -0.74
C PHE A 194 -11.76 23.22 -1.78
N PRO A 195 -12.68 24.17 -1.66
CA PRO A 195 -13.89 24.23 -2.51
C PRO A 195 -13.64 24.38 -4.01
N THR A 196 -12.46 24.83 -4.41
CA THR A 196 -12.10 25.05 -5.83
C THR A 196 -11.20 23.94 -6.39
N ILE A 197 -10.89 22.90 -5.60
CA ILE A 197 -9.99 21.83 -6.02
C ILE A 197 -10.61 20.96 -7.11
N SER A 198 -9.81 20.59 -8.10
CA SER A 198 -10.18 19.60 -9.10
C SER A 198 -9.64 18.22 -8.69
N VAL A 199 -10.54 17.24 -8.59
CA VAL A 199 -10.23 15.90 -8.10
C VAL A 199 -10.70 14.85 -9.08
N LEU A 200 -9.83 13.88 -9.40
CA LEU A 200 -10.21 12.63 -10.09
C LEU A 200 -10.05 11.44 -9.16
N ARG A 201 -10.89 10.43 -9.36
CA ARG A 201 -10.76 9.12 -8.69
C ARG A 201 -10.39 8.04 -9.70
N MET A 202 -9.48 7.17 -9.29
CA MET A 202 -9.10 5.97 -10.01
C MET A 202 -9.20 4.75 -9.07
N ASP A 203 -10.36 4.16 -9.03
CA ASP A 203 -10.69 2.98 -8.23
C ASP A 203 -11.52 1.97 -9.05
N ALA A 204 -11.89 0.85 -8.44
CA ALA A 204 -12.63 -0.21 -9.13
C ALA A 204 -14.00 0.27 -9.63
N ASP A 205 -14.62 1.23 -8.95
CA ASP A 205 -15.97 1.72 -9.30
C ASP A 205 -15.89 2.68 -10.51
N THR A 206 -14.82 3.46 -10.61
CA THR A 206 -14.60 4.44 -11.71
C THR A 206 -13.96 3.81 -12.95
N THR A 207 -13.41 2.59 -12.84
CA THR A 207 -12.66 1.91 -13.90
C THR A 207 -13.36 0.68 -14.48
N VAL A 208 -14.68 0.58 -14.35
CA VAL A 208 -15.48 -0.56 -14.85
C VAL A 208 -15.51 -0.61 -16.39
N ALA A 209 -15.60 0.54 -17.05
CA ALA A 209 -15.66 0.58 -18.51
C ALA A 209 -14.27 0.36 -19.13
N ARG A 210 -14.25 -0.27 -20.32
CA ARG A 210 -13.03 -0.45 -21.08
C ARG A 210 -12.39 0.91 -21.37
N ASP A 211 -11.08 1.01 -21.19
CA ASP A 211 -10.27 2.21 -21.41
C ASP A 211 -10.53 3.38 -20.43
N SER A 212 -11.40 3.22 -19.42
CA SER A 212 -11.67 4.29 -18.44
C SER A 212 -10.44 4.66 -17.63
N GLN A 213 -9.60 3.68 -17.29
CA GLN A 213 -8.32 3.93 -16.61
C GLN A 213 -7.41 4.85 -17.43
N GLN A 214 -7.25 4.56 -18.71
CA GLN A 214 -6.40 5.37 -19.59
C GLN A 214 -6.94 6.80 -19.72
N LYS A 215 -8.25 6.97 -19.87
CA LYS A 215 -8.89 8.29 -19.95
C LYS A 215 -8.65 9.13 -18.69
N ILE A 216 -8.81 8.55 -17.49
CA ILE A 216 -8.54 9.23 -16.22
C ILE A 216 -7.09 9.67 -16.14
N LEU A 217 -6.16 8.82 -16.56
CA LEU A 217 -4.74 9.14 -16.56
C LEU A 217 -4.36 10.23 -17.56
N ASP A 218 -4.95 10.19 -18.75
CA ASP A 218 -4.71 11.21 -19.78
C ASP A 218 -5.29 12.56 -19.36
N GLU A 219 -6.46 12.59 -18.73
CA GLU A 219 -7.06 13.78 -18.16
C GLU A 219 -6.18 14.38 -17.05
N PHE A 220 -5.68 13.52 -16.15
CA PHE A 220 -4.77 13.94 -15.09
C PHE A 220 -3.45 14.47 -15.65
N LYS A 221 -2.84 13.80 -16.64
CA LYS A 221 -1.59 14.23 -17.28
C LYS A 221 -1.69 15.57 -18.00
N ASN A 222 -2.86 15.90 -18.52
CA ASN A 222 -3.09 17.18 -19.21
C ASN A 222 -3.16 18.38 -18.27
N ASN A 223 -2.85 18.22 -16.98
CA ASN A 223 -2.76 19.27 -15.96
C ASN A 223 -4.07 20.03 -15.66
N ASN A 224 -5.21 19.43 -15.97
CA ASN A 224 -6.52 20.02 -15.67
C ASN A 224 -7.04 19.60 -14.29
N VAL A 225 -6.26 18.81 -13.54
CA VAL A 225 -6.67 18.23 -12.28
C VAL A 225 -5.55 18.36 -11.24
N ASP A 226 -5.90 18.82 -10.05
CA ASP A 226 -4.96 19.05 -8.95
C ASP A 226 -4.62 17.77 -8.20
N VAL A 227 -5.63 16.93 -7.96
CA VAL A 227 -5.49 15.72 -7.13
C VAL A 227 -6.06 14.48 -7.81
N LEU A 228 -5.27 13.42 -7.84
CA LEU A 228 -5.71 12.08 -8.20
C LEU A 228 -5.80 11.22 -6.94
N ILE A 229 -7.02 10.83 -6.57
CA ILE A 229 -7.23 9.83 -5.52
C ILE A 229 -7.26 8.46 -6.15
N GLY A 230 -6.51 7.51 -5.63
CA GLY A 230 -6.61 6.16 -6.15
C GLY A 230 -6.09 5.08 -5.23
N THR A 231 -6.35 3.86 -5.67
CA THR A 231 -5.97 2.63 -5.01
C THR A 231 -4.72 2.03 -5.69
N GLN A 232 -4.46 0.75 -5.54
CA GLN A 232 -3.32 0.05 -6.16
C GLN A 232 -3.18 0.27 -7.68
N MET A 233 -4.22 0.73 -8.36
CA MET A 233 -4.16 1.00 -9.80
C MET A 233 -3.22 2.15 -10.16
N ILE A 234 -3.02 3.13 -9.24
CA ILE A 234 -2.09 4.26 -9.44
C ILE A 234 -0.62 3.83 -9.34
N SER A 235 -0.33 2.77 -8.60
CA SER A 235 1.05 2.31 -8.39
C SER A 235 1.68 1.74 -9.67
N LYS A 236 0.87 1.34 -10.67
CA LYS A 236 1.35 0.67 -11.88
C LYS A 236 1.74 1.64 -13.00
N GLY A 237 2.97 1.52 -13.49
CA GLY A 237 3.45 1.79 -14.83
C GLY A 237 3.33 3.20 -15.46
N HIS A 238 2.71 4.18 -14.83
CA HIS A 238 2.43 5.47 -15.47
C HIS A 238 3.45 6.55 -15.09
N ASP A 239 3.97 7.26 -16.10
CA ASP A 239 4.80 8.44 -15.89
C ASP A 239 3.92 9.68 -15.71
N MET A 240 4.13 10.40 -14.60
CA MET A 240 3.36 11.58 -14.20
C MET A 240 4.32 12.70 -13.77
N PRO A 241 4.89 13.43 -14.71
CA PRO A 241 6.02 14.32 -14.46
C PRO A 241 5.70 15.52 -13.55
N ASN A 242 4.42 15.93 -13.44
CA ASN A 242 3.99 17.03 -12.59
C ASN A 242 3.62 16.64 -11.16
N VAL A 243 3.65 15.35 -10.83
CA VAL A 243 3.37 14.88 -9.48
C VAL A 243 4.59 15.14 -8.60
N THR A 244 4.46 16.08 -7.69
CA THR A 244 5.50 16.43 -6.71
C THR A 244 5.15 15.99 -5.30
N LEU A 245 3.87 15.72 -5.00
CA LEU A 245 3.39 15.26 -3.70
C LEU A 245 2.65 13.93 -3.83
N VAL A 246 2.99 13.00 -2.96
CA VAL A 246 2.22 11.77 -2.73
C VAL A 246 1.80 11.71 -1.26
N GLY A 247 0.50 11.67 -0.99
CA GLY A 247 -0.06 11.43 0.33
C GLY A 247 -0.54 9.99 0.46
N ILE A 248 -0.07 9.26 1.46
CA ILE A 248 -0.51 7.88 1.76
C ILE A 248 -1.43 7.92 2.95
N ILE A 249 -2.68 7.56 2.72
CA ILE A 249 -3.78 7.67 3.68
C ILE A 249 -4.29 6.27 4.03
N GLY A 250 -4.67 6.07 5.31
CA GLY A 250 -5.19 4.79 5.77
C GLY A 250 -4.12 3.71 5.89
N THR A 251 -2.90 4.09 6.16
CA THR A 251 -1.75 3.18 6.33
C THR A 251 -2.00 2.15 7.42
N ASP A 252 -2.55 2.57 8.57
CA ASP A 252 -2.86 1.67 9.69
C ASP A 252 -3.82 0.54 9.26
N ALA A 253 -4.76 0.84 8.34
CA ALA A 253 -5.65 -0.17 7.76
C ALA A 253 -4.92 -1.17 6.87
N LEU A 254 -3.93 -0.70 6.14
CA LEU A 254 -3.11 -1.53 5.26
C LEU A 254 -2.23 -2.49 6.08
N LEU A 255 -1.68 -1.99 7.19
CA LEU A 255 -0.85 -2.77 8.12
C LEU A 255 -1.66 -3.78 8.94
N ALA A 256 -2.94 -3.49 9.22
CA ALA A 256 -3.83 -4.33 10.02
C ALA A 256 -4.49 -5.49 9.25
N MET A 257 -4.09 -5.78 8.01
CA MET A 257 -4.68 -6.86 7.22
C MET A 257 -4.33 -8.25 7.78
N ASN A 258 -5.32 -9.16 7.77
CA ASN A 258 -5.23 -10.50 8.34
C ASN A 258 -4.77 -11.53 7.31
N ASP A 259 -3.50 -11.45 6.89
CA ASP A 259 -2.93 -12.39 5.91
C ASP A 259 -1.40 -12.38 6.05
N PHE A 260 -0.75 -13.54 6.01
CA PHE A 260 0.71 -13.64 6.14
C PHE A 260 1.49 -12.84 5.08
N SER A 261 0.88 -12.58 3.93
CA SER A 261 1.46 -11.75 2.87
C SER A 261 1.03 -10.27 2.94
N ALA A 262 0.29 -9.88 3.99
CA ALA A 262 -0.23 -8.51 4.11
C ALA A 262 0.89 -7.48 4.26
N SER A 263 1.91 -7.79 5.07
CA SER A 263 3.09 -6.96 5.26
C SER A 263 3.84 -6.72 3.95
N GLU A 264 4.03 -7.77 3.16
CA GLU A 264 4.69 -7.72 1.86
C GLU A 264 3.90 -6.86 0.87
N ARG A 265 2.57 -7.04 0.81
CA ARG A 265 1.71 -6.18 -0.03
C ARG A 265 1.68 -4.74 0.45
N ALA A 266 1.68 -4.51 1.77
CA ALA A 266 1.72 -3.17 2.35
C ALA A 266 3.01 -2.45 1.95
N PHE A 267 4.16 -3.08 2.19
CA PHE A 267 5.45 -2.55 1.79
C PHE A 267 5.50 -2.24 0.29
N SER A 268 5.16 -3.21 -0.55
CA SER A 268 5.19 -3.05 -2.00
C SER A 268 4.32 -1.90 -2.49
N ASN A 269 3.07 -1.81 -2.00
CA ASN A 269 2.15 -0.74 -2.40
C ASN A 269 2.65 0.65 -1.99
N ILE A 270 3.10 0.81 -0.73
CA ILE A 270 3.60 2.08 -0.21
C ILE A 270 4.87 2.47 -0.97
N PHE A 271 5.81 1.55 -1.13
CA PHE A 271 7.08 1.78 -1.81
C PHE A 271 6.90 2.18 -3.29
N GLN A 272 6.04 1.47 -4.03
CA GLN A 272 5.77 1.76 -5.43
C GLN A 272 5.09 3.11 -5.65
N VAL A 273 4.09 3.43 -4.80
CA VAL A 273 3.39 4.72 -4.86
C VAL A 273 4.32 5.86 -4.47
N SER A 274 5.17 5.66 -3.46
CA SER A 274 6.21 6.64 -3.09
C SER A 274 7.13 6.97 -4.27
N GLY A 275 7.46 5.97 -5.08
CA GLY A 275 8.24 6.15 -6.31
C GLY A 275 7.54 6.95 -7.43
N ARG A 276 6.29 7.39 -7.27
CA ARG A 276 5.58 8.26 -8.23
C ARG A 276 5.91 9.74 -8.05
N ALA A 277 6.30 10.18 -6.86
CA ALA A 277 6.69 11.55 -6.62
C ALA A 277 8.06 11.86 -7.24
N GLY A 278 8.20 13.03 -7.87
CA GLY A 278 9.48 13.57 -8.31
C GLY A 278 10.17 12.81 -9.45
N ARG A 279 9.42 12.30 -10.44
CA ARG A 279 9.99 11.64 -11.62
C ARG A 279 10.57 12.60 -12.67
N SER A 280 10.39 13.91 -12.49
CA SER A 280 10.96 14.96 -13.33
C SER A 280 12.17 15.62 -12.66
N THR A 281 12.54 16.80 -13.12
CA THR A 281 13.58 17.65 -12.52
C THR A 281 13.20 18.22 -11.15
N LYS A 282 11.89 18.14 -10.77
CA LYS A 282 11.39 18.63 -9.50
C LYS A 282 11.60 17.57 -8.40
N SER A 283 11.92 18.02 -7.19
CA SER A 283 11.99 17.15 -6.01
C SER A 283 10.60 16.63 -5.65
N GLY A 284 10.49 15.32 -5.41
CA GLY A 284 9.24 14.71 -4.96
C GLY A 284 9.20 14.62 -3.43
N ARG A 285 7.99 14.78 -2.87
CA ARG A 285 7.72 14.63 -1.44
C ARG A 285 6.64 13.58 -1.22
N VAL A 286 6.84 12.73 -0.21
CA VAL A 286 5.89 11.69 0.17
C VAL A 286 5.54 11.86 1.64
N LEU A 287 4.26 11.95 1.96
CA LEU A 287 3.75 12.02 3.33
C LEU A 287 2.99 10.74 3.66
N ILE A 288 3.50 9.96 4.60
CA ILE A 288 2.86 8.72 5.08
C ILE A 288 2.18 9.00 6.39
N GLN A 289 0.85 8.97 6.40
CA GLN A 289 0.05 9.19 7.62
C GLN A 289 -0.18 7.87 8.35
N THR A 290 0.25 7.78 9.60
CA THR A 290 0.07 6.58 10.44
C THR A 290 -0.01 6.94 11.93
N SER A 291 -0.65 6.10 12.73
CA SER A 291 -0.59 6.13 14.19
C SER A 291 0.50 5.19 14.76
N ASP A 292 1.14 4.40 13.90
CA ASP A 292 2.21 3.45 14.25
C ASP A 292 3.51 3.82 13.52
N THR A 293 4.14 4.90 13.97
CA THR A 293 5.34 5.48 13.35
C THR A 293 6.57 4.58 13.45
N GLU A 294 6.59 3.66 14.41
CA GLU A 294 7.71 2.74 14.63
C GLU A 294 7.56 1.40 13.91
N ASN A 295 6.49 1.22 13.14
CA ASN A 295 6.27 0.01 12.37
C ASN A 295 7.43 -0.27 11.41
N TYR A 296 7.97 -1.48 11.43
CA TYR A 296 9.15 -1.84 10.63
C TYR A 296 8.94 -1.68 9.12
N ILE A 297 7.69 -1.86 8.63
CA ILE A 297 7.34 -1.65 7.22
C ILE A 297 7.49 -0.18 6.87
N ILE A 298 6.94 0.70 7.71
CA ILE A 298 6.99 2.16 7.51
C ILE A 298 8.43 2.65 7.57
N LYS A 299 9.22 2.17 8.54
CA LYS A 299 10.65 2.52 8.66
C LYS A 299 11.46 2.05 7.46
N ALA A 300 11.19 0.86 6.95
CA ALA A 300 11.86 0.36 5.76
C ALA A 300 11.53 1.20 4.51
N VAL A 301 10.28 1.67 4.38
CA VAL A 301 9.90 2.60 3.30
C VAL A 301 10.57 3.97 3.49
N GLU A 302 10.58 4.52 4.70
CA GLU A 302 11.26 5.79 5.04
C GLU A 302 12.75 5.74 4.65
N ASN A 303 13.43 4.63 4.99
CA ASN A 303 14.82 4.39 4.63
C ASN A 303 15.01 4.04 3.13
N ASN A 304 13.92 3.89 2.37
CA ASN A 304 13.94 3.41 0.99
C ASN A 304 14.73 2.08 0.83
N SER A 305 14.56 1.18 1.79
CA SER A 305 15.32 -0.07 1.90
C SER A 305 14.40 -1.30 1.86
N TYR A 306 14.43 -2.03 0.73
CA TYR A 306 13.79 -3.34 0.65
C TYR A 306 14.49 -4.36 1.56
N ILE A 307 15.80 -4.25 1.75
CA ILE A 307 16.60 -5.17 2.56
C ILE A 307 16.16 -5.10 4.03
N ASP A 308 15.99 -3.89 4.59
CA ASP A 308 15.53 -3.70 5.97
C ASP A 308 14.15 -4.34 6.19
N PHE A 309 13.26 -4.22 5.21
CA PHE A 309 11.97 -4.89 5.24
C PHE A 309 12.12 -6.41 5.17
N PHE A 310 12.89 -6.93 4.21
CA PHE A 310 13.07 -8.35 4.00
C PHE A 310 13.64 -9.06 5.23
N GLU A 311 14.69 -8.51 5.86
CA GLU A 311 15.33 -9.10 7.04
C GLU A 311 14.36 -9.28 8.20
N LYS A 312 13.50 -8.28 8.45
CA LYS A 312 12.47 -8.36 9.48
C LYS A 312 11.35 -9.33 9.13
N GLU A 313 10.87 -9.27 7.91
CA GLU A 313 9.77 -10.11 7.44
C GLU A 313 10.16 -11.59 7.36
N ILE A 314 11.37 -11.92 6.90
CA ILE A 314 11.83 -13.30 6.79
C ILE A 314 12.02 -13.95 8.18
N GLU A 315 12.51 -13.19 9.16
CA GLU A 315 12.62 -13.63 10.56
C GLU A 315 11.24 -13.93 11.15
N TYR A 316 10.28 -13.05 10.92
CA TYR A 316 8.90 -13.22 11.34
C TYR A 316 8.29 -14.49 10.72
N ARG A 317 8.41 -14.66 9.40
CA ARG A 317 7.90 -15.86 8.69
C ARG A 317 8.53 -17.15 9.18
N LYS A 318 9.81 -17.13 9.49
CA LYS A 318 10.52 -18.29 10.07
C LYS A 318 9.96 -18.65 11.44
N THR A 319 9.72 -17.66 12.30
CA THR A 319 9.20 -17.85 13.67
C THR A 319 7.80 -18.47 13.66
N PHE A 320 6.94 -18.05 12.75
CA PHE A 320 5.55 -18.50 12.67
C PHE A 320 5.31 -19.62 11.65
N GLY A 321 6.36 -20.14 11.00
CA GLY A 321 6.23 -21.20 10.01
C GLY A 321 5.42 -20.75 8.78
N TYR A 322 5.59 -19.52 8.29
CA TYR A 322 4.97 -19.05 7.05
C TYR A 322 5.87 -19.29 5.83
N PRO A 323 5.31 -19.32 4.62
CA PRO A 323 6.13 -19.44 3.42
C PRO A 323 7.24 -18.37 3.37
N PRO A 324 8.50 -18.72 3.02
CA PRO A 324 8.93 -19.96 2.33
C PRO A 324 9.39 -21.10 3.24
N PHE A 325 9.02 -21.14 4.50
CA PHE A 325 9.50 -22.15 5.47
C PHE A 325 8.56 -23.36 5.64
N ILE A 326 7.44 -23.39 4.92
CA ILE A 326 6.51 -24.52 4.85
C ILE A 326 6.50 -25.05 3.43
#